data_a7cf024e14b770a3c3ccedc9f1a34f1c
#
_entry.id   a7cf024e14b770a3c3ccedc9f1a34f1c
#
_cell.length_a   1.000
_cell.length_b   1.000
_cell.length_c   1.000
_cell.angle_alpha   90.00
_cell.angle_beta   90.00
_cell.angle_gamma   90.00
#
_symmetry.space_group_name_H-M   'P 1'
#
loop_
_entity.id
_entity.type
_entity.pdbx_description
1 polymer ?
#
loop_
_entity_poly.entity_id
_entity_poly.type
_entity_poly.pdbx_seq_one_letter_code
_entity_poly.pdbx_strand_id
1 'polypeptide(L)'
;MKQRLFLMVSKAKSLCLVGAVLLSIQLGFAAGNEIVVTNNSELTTAINSAKPGDVIVMKDGEWKDVNLSFGSTATEEAPVTLKAQTAGQVILNGNSVLTLTKPNLKVDGLVFKGGAINKGAVINFNSDKCTVSNCAIIDYNPASFDTRYYWIFFSGNYNLLTHCFFKGKNNIEPVLGNAIDNSRHNTVTFCYFKDIPYAKQNGREIMRIWGPGKLGKPSDDGAFFTVEHNLFDHADGEGVEIVSLKSNHNFVRFNTVRASMGAFTNRQGHNNTFEGNFILGENRAGTLGMRVAGENLHVFNNYISNVSDNGLLLMAGEYMDKALTDGFKPGHGNKETLGAPRYCQVRNSVFENNTIIHSGGKGLQLGDAYRKHWPEMQMCLLPEGNTIKNNLIMNCAESNIDVVPVDADPATSFLQFAPNKFEGNVVSGGEVKGADKVSGILKKEVKGSFDKNGLYILKDAKEAKTVGANEYMTNTAECHPLQPNEVGPSWMK
;
A
#
# COMPACT_ATOMS: atom_id res chain seq x y z
N MET A 1 -40.40 12.77 43.37
CA MET A 1 -39.75 13.70 44.33
C MET A 1 -38.42 14.10 43.68
N LYS A 2 -38.37 15.20 43.03
CA LYS A 2 -37.88 16.55 43.37
C LYS A 2 -36.70 16.49 44.34
N GLN A 3 -35.45 16.83 43.93
CA GLN A 3 -34.97 18.19 44.14
C GLN A 3 -33.65 18.47 43.34
N ARG A 4 -33.67 19.59 42.67
CA ARG A 4 -32.53 20.37 42.17
C ARG A 4 -31.83 21.02 43.35
N LEU A 5 -30.53 21.25 43.28
CA LEU A 5 -29.97 22.44 43.87
C LEU A 5 -28.83 23.04 43.07
N PHE A 6 -28.90 24.32 43.00
CA PHE A 6 -28.22 25.35 42.19
C PHE A 6 -26.84 25.77 42.71
N LEU A 7 -26.09 26.38 41.81
CA LEU A 7 -24.90 27.21 41.98
C LEU A 7 -24.80 28.03 43.24
N MET A 8 -23.57 28.30 43.68
CA MET A 8 -23.13 29.69 43.95
C MET A 8 -21.61 29.87 43.81
N VAL A 9 -21.29 30.95 43.09
CA VAL A 9 -19.95 31.51 42.87
C VAL A 9 -19.57 32.36 44.08
N SER A 10 -18.33 32.28 44.55
CA SER A 10 -17.75 33.38 45.30
C SER A 10 -16.25 33.58 44.91
N LYS A 11 -16.01 34.78 44.51
CA LYS A 11 -14.66 35.33 44.23
C LYS A 11 -13.92 35.57 45.55
N ALA A 12 -12.68 35.13 45.61
CA ALA A 12 -11.69 35.75 46.48
C ALA A 12 -10.35 35.85 45.73
N LYS A 13 -9.95 37.10 45.49
CA LYS A 13 -8.60 37.46 45.04
C LYS A 13 -7.64 37.30 46.19
N SER A 14 -6.56 36.59 46.00
CA SER A 14 -5.34 36.78 46.77
C SER A 14 -4.16 36.68 45.83
N LEU A 15 -3.50 37.79 45.71
CA LEU A 15 -2.28 38.06 44.98
C LEU A 15 -1.11 37.47 45.80
N CYS A 16 -0.50 36.39 45.33
CA CYS A 16 0.86 36.03 45.77
C CYS A 16 1.75 35.94 44.52
N LEU A 17 2.54 37.01 44.36
CA LEU A 17 3.61 37.06 43.39
C LEU A 17 4.74 36.14 43.90
N VAL A 18 4.88 34.95 43.31
CA VAL A 18 6.10 34.15 43.40
C VAL A 18 6.67 34.14 41.99
N GLY A 19 7.71 34.94 41.80
CA GLY A 19 8.48 34.95 40.56
C GLY A 19 9.22 33.63 40.40
N ALA A 20 8.61 32.69 39.63
CA ALA A 20 9.33 31.60 39.06
C ALA A 20 10.03 32.10 37.80
N VAL A 21 11.32 32.38 37.90
CA VAL A 21 12.21 32.52 36.75
C VAL A 21 12.26 31.12 36.06
N LEU A 22 11.41 30.91 35.10
CA LEU A 22 11.57 29.83 34.14
C LEU A 22 12.80 30.15 33.29
N LEU A 23 13.96 29.64 33.69
CA LEU A 23 15.10 29.56 32.80
C LEU A 23 14.69 28.56 31.70
N SER A 24 14.14 29.06 30.60
CA SER A 24 14.07 28.30 29.36
C SER A 24 15.50 28.13 28.86
N ILE A 25 16.12 27.01 29.21
CA ILE A 25 17.31 26.55 28.49
C ILE A 25 16.83 26.22 27.08
N GLN A 26 16.84 27.22 26.20
CA GLN A 26 16.88 26.96 24.77
C GLN A 26 18.25 26.30 24.53
N LEU A 27 18.27 24.98 24.48
CA LEU A 27 19.33 24.25 23.83
C LEU A 27 19.27 24.67 22.35
N GLY A 28 19.95 25.75 22.03
CA GLY A 28 20.23 26.12 20.66
C GLY A 28 21.12 25.02 20.08
N PHE A 29 20.53 24.11 19.35
CA PHE A 29 21.32 23.26 18.47
C PHE A 29 22.05 24.18 17.51
N ALA A 30 23.37 24.18 17.53
CA ALA A 30 24.16 24.85 16.54
C ALA A 30 23.70 24.33 15.16
N ALA A 31 23.37 25.23 14.25
CA ALA A 31 23.08 24.83 12.88
C ALA A 31 24.27 24.01 12.37
N GLY A 32 24.02 22.81 11.86
CA GLY A 32 25.08 21.95 11.33
C GLY A 32 25.82 22.63 10.17
N ASN A 33 27.04 22.20 9.91
CA ASN A 33 27.82 22.75 8.81
C ASN A 33 27.31 22.24 7.47
N GLU A 34 27.39 23.08 6.44
CA GLU A 34 27.22 22.64 5.07
C GLU A 34 28.59 22.23 4.48
N ILE A 35 28.69 20.99 4.00
CA ILE A 35 29.90 20.39 3.44
C ILE A 35 29.66 20.11 1.97
N VAL A 36 30.17 20.93 1.09
CA VAL A 36 30.05 20.75 -0.36
C VAL A 36 31.12 19.75 -0.85
N VAL A 37 30.68 18.76 -1.61
CA VAL A 37 31.55 17.71 -2.19
C VAL A 37 31.39 17.65 -3.71
N THR A 38 32.50 17.37 -4.41
CA THR A 38 32.58 17.44 -5.86
C THR A 38 32.99 16.10 -6.52
N ASN A 39 33.38 15.12 -5.70
CA ASN A 39 33.82 13.79 -6.14
C ASN A 39 33.62 12.72 -5.08
N ASN A 40 33.78 11.44 -5.46
CA ASN A 40 33.54 10.30 -4.58
C ASN A 40 34.47 10.26 -3.36
N SER A 41 35.70 10.75 -3.47
CA SER A 41 36.64 10.79 -2.35
C SER A 41 36.25 11.81 -1.30
N GLU A 42 35.86 13.00 -1.72
CA GLU A 42 35.36 14.06 -0.83
C GLU A 42 34.05 13.61 -0.17
N LEU A 43 33.15 12.98 -0.95
CA LEU A 43 31.88 12.44 -0.42
C LEU A 43 32.14 11.41 0.69
N THR A 44 33.05 10.47 0.47
CA THR A 44 33.42 9.47 1.49
C THR A 44 33.99 10.11 2.75
N THR A 45 34.86 11.09 2.56
CA THR A 45 35.46 11.86 3.68
C THR A 45 34.39 12.61 4.47
N ALA A 46 33.48 13.30 3.77
CA ALA A 46 32.39 14.05 4.38
C ALA A 46 31.45 13.13 5.19
N ILE A 47 31.06 11.98 4.61
CA ILE A 47 30.21 10.99 5.32
C ILE A 47 30.86 10.53 6.61
N ASN A 48 32.15 10.25 6.61
CA ASN A 48 32.89 9.73 7.77
C ASN A 48 33.10 10.79 8.85
N SER A 49 33.19 12.07 8.48
CA SER A 49 33.48 13.17 9.41
C SER A 49 32.25 13.98 9.84
N ALA A 50 31.12 13.83 9.16
CA ALA A 50 29.90 14.58 9.46
C ALA A 50 29.42 14.33 10.90
N LYS A 51 28.99 15.40 11.55
CA LYS A 51 28.44 15.43 12.90
C LYS A 51 26.93 15.58 12.85
N PRO A 52 26.22 15.27 13.96
CA PRO A 52 24.78 15.50 14.02
C PRO A 52 24.41 16.93 13.59
N GLY A 53 23.44 17.01 12.66
CA GLY A 53 22.96 18.27 12.08
C GLY A 53 23.67 18.71 10.81
N ASP A 54 24.81 18.14 10.44
CA ASP A 54 25.54 18.52 9.23
C ASP A 54 24.76 18.16 7.95
N VAL A 55 25.01 18.97 6.91
CA VAL A 55 24.42 18.81 5.57
C VAL A 55 25.52 18.61 4.55
N ILE A 56 25.60 17.41 3.96
CA ILE A 56 26.53 17.09 2.87
C ILE A 56 25.84 17.41 1.57
N VAL A 57 26.42 18.31 0.76
CA VAL A 57 25.88 18.77 -0.51
C VAL A 57 26.70 18.23 -1.67
N MET A 58 26.11 17.32 -2.44
CA MET A 58 26.70 16.82 -3.68
C MET A 58 26.53 17.87 -4.78
N LYS A 59 27.62 18.23 -5.44
CA LYS A 59 27.59 19.20 -6.53
C LYS A 59 26.86 18.62 -7.75
N ASP A 60 26.13 19.50 -8.45
CA ASP A 60 25.39 19.12 -9.66
C ASP A 60 26.31 18.49 -10.71
N GLY A 61 25.77 17.51 -11.44
CA GLY A 61 26.46 16.78 -12.50
C GLY A 61 26.33 15.28 -12.37
N GLU A 62 27.14 14.56 -13.17
CA GLU A 62 27.16 13.10 -13.19
C GLU A 62 28.13 12.52 -12.17
N TRP A 63 27.63 11.54 -11.43
CA TRP A 63 28.36 10.78 -10.42
C TRP A 63 28.32 9.30 -10.80
N LYS A 64 29.45 8.77 -11.27
CA LYS A 64 29.54 7.43 -11.82
C LYS A 64 30.04 6.42 -10.79
N ASP A 65 29.43 5.22 -10.79
CA ASP A 65 29.85 4.07 -9.99
C ASP A 65 29.99 4.38 -8.49
N VAL A 66 29.05 5.16 -7.95
CA VAL A 66 29.06 5.60 -6.55
C VAL A 66 28.52 4.51 -5.65
N ASN A 67 29.37 3.85 -4.88
CA ASN A 67 28.94 2.97 -3.82
C ASN A 67 28.79 3.75 -2.50
N LEU A 68 27.61 4.31 -2.31
CA LEU A 68 27.31 5.26 -1.25
C LEU A 68 26.86 4.52 0.01
N SER A 69 27.81 4.25 0.92
CA SER A 69 27.51 3.76 2.27
C SER A 69 27.34 4.96 3.21
N PHE A 70 26.10 5.45 3.33
CA PHE A 70 25.80 6.60 4.17
C PHE A 70 25.61 6.15 5.62
N GLY A 71 26.61 6.46 6.47
CA GLY A 71 26.73 5.96 7.83
C GLY A 71 27.23 7.01 8.82
N SER A 72 26.94 8.29 8.60
CA SER A 72 27.28 9.36 9.55
C SER A 72 26.52 9.20 10.87
N THR A 73 27.11 9.63 11.97
CA THR A 73 26.47 9.59 13.27
C THR A 73 25.49 10.75 13.39
N ALA A 74 24.21 10.42 13.59
CA ALA A 74 23.09 11.38 13.63
C ALA A 74 22.19 11.08 14.85
N THR A 75 21.39 12.07 15.26
CA THR A 75 20.33 11.90 16.25
C THR A 75 18.98 12.26 15.64
N GLU A 76 17.90 11.96 16.32
CA GLU A 76 16.55 12.30 15.85
C GLU A 76 16.35 13.82 15.79
N GLU A 77 16.90 14.55 16.76
CA GLU A 77 16.84 16.00 16.83
C GLU A 77 17.82 16.70 15.87
N ALA A 78 18.90 16.01 15.50
CA ALA A 78 19.95 16.53 14.61
C ALA A 78 20.35 15.50 13.55
N PRO A 79 19.47 15.20 12.59
CA PRO A 79 19.74 14.27 11.50
C PRO A 79 20.90 14.79 10.63
N VAL A 80 21.71 13.86 10.08
CA VAL A 80 22.66 14.21 9.03
C VAL A 80 21.96 14.07 7.68
N THR A 81 22.10 15.10 6.84
CA THR A 81 21.44 15.15 5.53
C THR A 81 22.47 15.06 4.41
N LEU A 82 22.22 14.18 3.45
CA LEU A 82 22.90 14.14 2.15
C LEU A 82 21.92 14.67 1.10
N LYS A 83 22.27 15.75 0.40
CA LYS A 83 21.39 16.31 -0.62
C LYS A 83 22.11 16.66 -1.91
N ALA A 84 21.36 16.74 -3.00
CA ALA A 84 21.81 17.40 -4.22
C ALA A 84 21.99 18.89 -3.98
N GLN A 85 22.95 19.52 -4.64
CA GLN A 85 23.09 20.98 -4.67
C GLN A 85 21.82 21.61 -5.25
N THR A 86 21.40 21.15 -6.41
CA THR A 86 20.11 21.44 -7.01
C THR A 86 19.33 20.13 -7.13
N ALA A 87 18.18 20.04 -6.49
CA ALA A 87 17.38 18.83 -6.51
C ALA A 87 17.09 18.36 -7.96
N GLY A 88 17.34 17.10 -8.26
CA GLY A 88 17.20 16.53 -9.60
C GLY A 88 18.40 16.73 -10.54
N GLN A 89 19.47 17.43 -10.15
CA GLN A 89 20.64 17.69 -10.98
C GLN A 89 21.89 16.86 -10.60
N VAL A 90 21.82 16.07 -9.54
CA VAL A 90 22.84 15.06 -9.19
C VAL A 90 22.42 13.72 -9.76
N ILE A 91 23.11 13.29 -10.84
CA ILE A 91 22.77 12.08 -11.59
C ILE A 91 23.75 10.97 -11.22
N LEU A 92 23.24 9.97 -10.52
CA LEU A 92 23.97 8.75 -10.15
C LEU A 92 23.81 7.72 -11.27
N ASN A 93 24.89 7.40 -11.97
CA ASN A 93 24.89 6.46 -13.10
C ASN A 93 25.83 5.26 -12.88
N GLY A 94 25.99 4.40 -13.89
CA GLY A 94 26.81 3.18 -13.78
C GLY A 94 26.23 2.19 -12.75
N ASN A 95 27.08 1.69 -11.86
CA ASN A 95 26.69 0.74 -10.80
C ASN A 95 26.40 1.43 -9.45
N SER A 96 25.86 2.65 -9.49
CA SER A 96 25.64 3.45 -8.28
C SER A 96 24.56 2.86 -7.37
N VAL A 97 24.83 2.85 -6.07
CA VAL A 97 23.93 2.40 -5.00
C VAL A 97 23.97 3.35 -3.81
N LEU A 98 22.89 3.41 -3.06
CA LEU A 98 22.79 4.11 -1.79
C LEU A 98 22.36 3.14 -0.70
N THR A 99 23.13 3.06 0.38
CA THR A 99 22.75 2.29 1.57
C THR A 99 22.85 3.18 2.80
N LEU A 100 21.70 3.35 3.49
CA LEU A 100 21.63 4.05 4.77
C LEU A 100 21.96 3.05 5.89
N THR A 101 23.10 3.21 6.56
CA THR A 101 23.66 2.20 7.47
C THR A 101 23.58 2.57 8.94
N LYS A 102 23.18 3.79 9.27
CA LYS A 102 22.91 4.27 10.63
C LYS A 102 21.57 5.01 10.72
N PRO A 103 20.98 5.13 11.90
CA PRO A 103 19.68 5.76 12.05
C PRO A 103 19.73 7.28 11.87
N ASN A 104 18.53 7.86 11.65
CA ASN A 104 18.27 9.31 11.59
C ASN A 104 18.98 10.01 10.43
N LEU A 105 19.21 9.32 9.31
CA LEU A 105 19.81 9.88 8.10
C LEU A 105 18.74 10.37 7.13
N LYS A 106 19.02 11.46 6.44
CA LYS A 106 18.15 12.01 5.41
C LYS A 106 18.87 12.12 4.07
N VAL A 107 18.16 11.76 2.99
CA VAL A 107 18.65 11.91 1.61
C VAL A 107 17.62 12.65 0.79
N ASP A 108 18.05 13.63 0.00
CA ASP A 108 17.15 14.48 -0.75
C ASP A 108 17.68 14.82 -2.16
N GLY A 109 16.81 14.75 -3.15
CA GLY A 109 17.02 15.33 -4.49
C GLY A 109 17.93 14.56 -5.44
N LEU A 110 18.30 13.31 -5.16
CA LEU A 110 19.19 12.49 -6.02
C LEU A 110 18.44 11.76 -7.14
N VAL A 111 19.08 11.57 -8.28
CA VAL A 111 18.52 10.85 -9.43
C VAL A 111 19.42 9.68 -9.82
N PHE A 112 18.88 8.47 -9.83
CA PHE A 112 19.52 7.28 -10.39
C PHE A 112 19.04 7.09 -11.82
N LYS A 113 19.97 7.21 -12.80
CA LYS A 113 19.65 7.10 -14.23
C LYS A 113 20.89 6.69 -15.04
N GLY A 114 20.67 5.94 -16.12
CA GLY A 114 21.78 5.55 -17.02
C GLY A 114 22.73 4.53 -16.40
N GLY A 115 22.21 3.62 -15.57
CA GLY A 115 22.98 2.59 -14.93
C GLY A 115 22.16 1.36 -14.55
N ALA A 116 22.80 0.44 -13.86
CA ALA A 116 22.21 -0.78 -13.34
C ALA A 116 23.10 -1.40 -12.25
N ILE A 117 22.50 -2.22 -11.41
CA ILE A 117 23.24 -3.09 -10.48
C ILE A 117 22.99 -4.56 -10.82
N ASN A 118 23.68 -5.47 -10.16
CA ASN A 118 23.57 -6.90 -10.44
C ASN A 118 22.87 -7.70 -9.31
N LYS A 119 22.68 -7.11 -8.14
CA LYS A 119 21.99 -7.73 -6.97
C LYS A 119 21.64 -6.69 -5.91
N GLY A 120 20.79 -7.06 -4.97
CA GLY A 120 20.41 -6.22 -3.82
C GLY A 120 19.36 -5.18 -4.16
N ALA A 121 19.62 -3.91 -3.86
CA ALA A 121 18.73 -2.82 -4.23
C ALA A 121 19.51 -1.53 -4.53
N VAL A 122 18.91 -0.63 -5.32
CA VAL A 122 19.51 0.66 -5.68
C VAL A 122 19.56 1.58 -4.46
N ILE A 123 18.47 1.62 -3.68
CA ILE A 123 18.40 2.34 -2.40
C ILE A 123 18.02 1.35 -1.31
N ASN A 124 18.88 1.22 -0.29
CA ASN A 124 18.71 0.31 0.84
C ASN A 124 18.57 1.08 2.16
N PHE A 125 17.47 0.84 2.86
CA PHE A 125 17.26 1.29 4.24
C PHE A 125 17.73 0.19 5.20
N ASN A 126 19.04 0.13 5.50
CA ASN A 126 19.62 -0.87 6.39
C ASN A 126 19.65 -0.41 7.84
N SER A 127 18.96 0.68 8.18
CA SER A 127 18.86 1.20 9.53
C SER A 127 17.49 1.87 9.74
N ASP A 128 17.27 2.38 10.94
CA ASP A 128 15.97 2.88 11.39
C ASP A 128 15.85 4.40 11.23
N LYS A 129 14.61 4.90 11.17
CA LYS A 129 14.25 6.33 11.19
C LYS A 129 14.97 7.16 10.13
N CYS A 130 15.27 6.55 8.98
CA CYS A 130 15.86 7.23 7.85
C CYS A 130 14.79 7.77 6.90
N THR A 131 15.11 8.86 6.20
CA THR A 131 14.22 9.46 5.20
C THR A 131 14.92 9.55 3.85
N VAL A 132 14.22 9.13 2.79
CA VAL A 132 14.59 9.44 1.39
C VAL A 132 13.47 10.23 0.76
N SER A 133 13.77 11.42 0.27
CA SER A 133 12.80 12.36 -0.29
C SER A 133 13.27 12.99 -1.60
N ASN A 134 12.33 13.42 -2.42
CA ASN A 134 12.58 14.13 -3.69
C ASN A 134 13.55 13.42 -4.65
N CYS A 135 13.74 12.11 -4.50
CA CYS A 135 14.65 11.30 -5.31
C CYS A 135 13.92 10.65 -6.48
N ALA A 136 14.68 10.23 -7.51
CA ALA A 136 14.12 9.49 -8.62
C ALA A 136 14.99 8.29 -9.01
N ILE A 137 14.34 7.22 -9.51
CA ILE A 137 14.99 6.11 -10.20
C ILE A 137 14.30 5.97 -11.55
N ILE A 138 15.05 6.19 -12.63
CA ILE A 138 14.50 6.26 -13.99
C ILE A 138 15.29 5.32 -14.91
N ASP A 139 14.60 4.32 -15.46
CA ASP A 139 15.16 3.36 -16.43
C ASP A 139 16.51 2.76 -15.97
N TYR A 140 16.67 2.57 -14.68
CA TYR A 140 17.90 2.03 -14.07
C TYR A 140 17.86 0.51 -14.11
N ASN A 141 18.10 -0.04 -15.30
CA ASN A 141 17.84 -1.42 -15.65
C ASN A 141 19.08 -2.13 -16.20
N PRO A 142 19.24 -3.44 -15.88
CA PRO A 142 20.31 -4.27 -16.41
C PRO A 142 20.02 -4.63 -17.87
N ALA A 143 21.06 -5.09 -18.57
CA ALA A 143 20.91 -5.61 -19.94
C ALA A 143 20.04 -6.89 -19.99
N SER A 144 20.12 -7.74 -18.95
CA SER A 144 19.28 -8.93 -18.84
C SER A 144 18.12 -8.69 -17.89
N PHE A 145 16.90 -8.99 -18.37
CA PHE A 145 15.69 -8.96 -17.54
C PHE A 145 15.79 -9.89 -16.30
N ASP A 146 16.50 -11.00 -16.40
CA ASP A 146 16.61 -12.00 -15.33
C ASP A 146 17.55 -11.57 -14.19
N THR A 147 18.24 -10.44 -14.31
CA THR A 147 19.04 -9.89 -13.23
C THR A 147 18.15 -9.41 -12.09
N ARG A 148 18.39 -9.95 -10.90
CA ARG A 148 17.47 -9.78 -9.76
C ARG A 148 17.94 -8.70 -8.81
N TYR A 149 17.24 -7.57 -8.76
CA TYR A 149 17.41 -6.55 -7.74
C TYR A 149 16.16 -5.66 -7.60
N TYR A 150 15.99 -5.14 -6.40
CA TYR A 150 14.97 -4.14 -6.10
C TYR A 150 15.46 -2.74 -6.45
N TRP A 151 14.56 -1.81 -6.63
CA TRP A 151 14.95 -0.40 -6.62
C TRP A 151 14.99 0.14 -5.21
N ILE A 152 14.03 -0.22 -4.35
CA ILE A 152 13.95 0.16 -2.94
C ILE A 152 13.87 -1.09 -2.08
N PHE A 153 14.65 -1.14 -1.01
CA PHE A 153 14.55 -2.22 -0.05
C PHE A 153 14.65 -1.72 1.40
N PHE A 154 13.71 -2.14 2.25
CA PHE A 154 13.68 -1.82 3.65
C PHE A 154 14.15 -3.03 4.48
N SER A 155 15.23 -2.84 5.26
CA SER A 155 15.69 -3.80 6.27
C SER A 155 15.56 -3.26 7.69
N GLY A 156 15.39 -1.95 7.85
CA GLY A 156 15.18 -1.29 9.13
C GLY A 156 13.73 -0.87 9.37
N ASN A 157 13.52 -0.14 10.45
CA ASN A 157 12.21 0.25 10.97
C ASN A 157 11.99 1.76 10.93
N TYR A 158 10.71 2.19 10.92
CA TYR A 158 10.33 3.61 11.00
C TYR A 158 10.94 4.50 9.92
N ASN A 159 11.26 3.93 8.77
CA ASN A 159 11.81 4.69 7.64
C ASN A 159 10.71 5.34 6.82
N LEU A 160 11.04 6.44 6.20
CA LEU A 160 10.15 7.23 5.35
C LEU A 160 10.71 7.33 3.92
N LEU A 161 9.94 6.85 2.95
CA LEU A 161 10.15 7.11 1.53
C LEU A 161 9.04 8.04 1.05
N THR A 162 9.39 9.24 0.62
CA THR A 162 8.37 10.25 0.29
C THR A 162 8.76 11.11 -0.91
N HIS A 163 7.74 11.55 -1.68
CA HIS A 163 7.92 12.41 -2.85
C HIS A 163 8.99 11.92 -3.83
N CYS A 164 9.05 10.60 -4.04
CA CYS A 164 9.99 9.98 -4.96
C CYS A 164 9.31 9.56 -6.26
N PHE A 165 10.10 9.45 -7.33
CA PHE A 165 9.62 9.07 -8.66
C PHE A 165 10.31 7.81 -9.17
N PHE A 166 9.51 6.85 -9.61
CA PHE A 166 9.98 5.55 -10.11
C PHE A 166 9.40 5.29 -11.48
N LYS A 167 10.24 5.22 -12.51
CA LYS A 167 9.79 5.04 -13.88
C LYS A 167 10.59 3.97 -14.62
N GLY A 168 9.86 3.09 -15.31
CA GLY A 168 10.44 2.22 -16.34
C GLY A 168 11.24 1.03 -15.80
N LYS A 169 11.02 0.57 -14.57
CA LYS A 169 11.70 -0.63 -14.04
C LYS A 169 11.41 -1.84 -14.93
N ASN A 170 12.45 -2.49 -15.43
CA ASN A 170 12.34 -3.62 -16.35
C ASN A 170 13.34 -4.75 -16.06
N ASN A 171 13.29 -5.30 -14.87
CA ASN A 171 14.00 -6.52 -14.45
C ASN A 171 13.23 -7.24 -13.36
N ILE A 172 13.60 -8.48 -13.04
CA ILE A 172 12.95 -9.27 -11.98
C ILE A 172 13.16 -8.62 -10.59
N GLU A 173 12.30 -8.90 -9.65
CA GLU A 173 12.03 -8.35 -8.34
C GLU A 173 11.16 -7.09 -8.38
N PRO A 174 10.37 -6.85 -7.34
CA PRO A 174 9.54 -5.66 -7.22
C PRO A 174 10.32 -4.35 -7.33
N VAL A 175 9.60 -3.25 -7.57
CA VAL A 175 10.19 -1.92 -7.38
C VAL A 175 10.59 -1.74 -5.92
N LEU A 176 9.67 -2.09 -5.00
CA LEU A 176 9.87 -1.98 -3.57
C LEU A 176 9.62 -3.31 -2.88
N GLY A 177 10.54 -3.69 -1.99
CA GLY A 177 10.41 -4.83 -1.09
C GLY A 177 11.00 -4.55 0.28
N ASN A 178 10.87 -5.51 1.18
CA ASN A 178 11.40 -5.41 2.54
C ASN A 178 11.84 -6.77 3.11
N ALA A 179 12.67 -6.71 4.14
CA ALA A 179 13.09 -7.89 4.90
C ALA A 179 11.93 -8.45 5.72
N ILE A 180 11.89 -9.78 5.84
CA ILE A 180 10.80 -10.48 6.54
C ILE A 180 10.85 -10.23 8.06
N ASP A 181 12.04 -10.35 8.66
CA ASP A 181 12.15 -10.45 10.10
C ASP A 181 12.32 -9.11 10.83
N ASN A 182 12.83 -8.08 10.15
CA ASN A 182 13.24 -6.84 10.82
C ASN A 182 12.95 -5.62 9.94
N SER A 183 11.68 -5.43 9.60
CA SER A 183 11.24 -4.28 8.82
C SER A 183 9.81 -3.93 9.21
N ARG A 184 9.66 -2.95 10.11
CA ARG A 184 8.36 -2.54 10.66
C ARG A 184 8.18 -1.04 10.61
N HIS A 185 6.91 -0.62 10.58
CA HIS A 185 6.49 0.79 10.70
C HIS A 185 7.11 1.71 9.63
N ASN A 186 7.43 1.15 8.46
CA ASN A 186 7.94 1.96 7.36
C ASN A 186 6.78 2.61 6.59
N THR A 187 7.00 3.81 6.09
CA THR A 187 6.00 4.59 5.36
C THR A 187 6.48 4.89 3.95
N VAL A 188 5.58 4.69 2.98
CA VAL A 188 5.76 5.08 1.57
C VAL A 188 4.62 6.02 1.22
N THR A 189 4.95 7.29 0.95
CA THR A 189 3.92 8.31 0.75
C THR A 189 4.29 9.34 -0.31
N PHE A 190 3.29 9.88 -1.00
CA PHE A 190 3.45 10.87 -2.08
C PHE A 190 4.44 10.46 -3.17
N CYS A 191 4.66 9.17 -3.37
CA CYS A 191 5.51 8.65 -4.43
C CYS A 191 4.73 8.43 -5.73
N TYR A 192 5.43 8.57 -6.86
CA TYR A 192 4.88 8.38 -8.18
C TYR A 192 5.54 7.18 -8.87
N PHE A 193 4.76 6.13 -9.14
CA PHE A 193 5.16 4.93 -9.88
C PHE A 193 4.57 5.01 -11.28
N LYS A 194 5.43 5.11 -12.30
CA LYS A 194 4.98 5.40 -13.66
C LYS A 194 5.61 4.51 -14.72
N ASP A 195 4.83 4.18 -15.74
CA ASP A 195 5.28 3.47 -16.95
C ASP A 195 6.17 2.25 -16.63
N ILE A 196 5.75 1.42 -15.68
CA ILE A 196 6.44 0.17 -15.34
C ILE A 196 5.84 -0.94 -16.20
N PRO A 197 6.59 -1.48 -17.18
CA PRO A 197 6.02 -2.36 -18.18
C PRO A 197 5.56 -3.71 -17.63
N TYR A 198 4.57 -4.31 -18.29
CA TYR A 198 4.08 -5.65 -18.00
C TYR A 198 5.15 -6.71 -18.31
N ALA A 199 5.52 -7.46 -17.32
CA ALA A 199 6.61 -8.44 -17.40
C ALA A 199 6.19 -9.84 -17.87
N LYS A 200 4.90 -10.17 -17.86
CA LYS A 200 4.38 -11.53 -18.10
C LYS A 200 5.00 -12.61 -17.21
N GLN A 201 5.51 -12.23 -16.06
CA GLN A 201 6.21 -13.11 -15.13
C GLN A 201 5.90 -12.75 -13.68
N ASN A 202 5.66 -13.76 -12.85
CA ASN A 202 5.41 -13.62 -11.41
C ASN A 202 6.65 -13.10 -10.66
N GLY A 203 6.43 -12.41 -9.55
CA GLY A 203 7.49 -11.89 -8.66
C GLY A 203 7.97 -10.49 -9.03
N ARG A 204 7.13 -9.71 -9.70
CA ARG A 204 7.42 -8.36 -10.11
C ARG A 204 6.29 -7.38 -9.79
N GLU A 205 5.72 -7.54 -8.63
CA GLU A 205 4.78 -6.58 -8.05
C GLU A 205 5.42 -5.17 -8.02
N ILE A 206 4.62 -4.13 -7.97
CA ILE A 206 5.20 -2.80 -7.73
C ILE A 206 5.71 -2.73 -6.28
N MET A 207 4.90 -3.21 -5.33
CA MET A 207 5.32 -3.33 -3.93
C MET A 207 5.00 -4.73 -3.40
N ARG A 208 5.97 -5.37 -2.76
CA ARG A 208 5.76 -6.64 -2.05
C ARG A 208 6.19 -6.48 -0.60
N ILE A 209 5.20 -6.52 0.31
CA ILE A 209 5.42 -6.25 1.73
C ILE A 209 5.30 -7.54 2.52
N TRP A 210 6.46 -8.06 2.93
CA TRP A 210 6.60 -9.14 3.88
C TRP A 210 6.60 -8.61 5.31
N GLY A 211 6.53 -9.48 6.29
CA GLY A 211 6.65 -9.05 7.67
C GLY A 211 6.91 -10.19 8.64
N PRO A 212 7.32 -9.84 9.84
CA PRO A 212 7.51 -10.81 10.90
C PRO A 212 6.17 -11.38 11.36
N GLY A 213 6.26 -12.44 12.14
CA GLY A 213 5.12 -13.18 12.63
C GLY A 213 4.88 -14.47 11.85
N LYS A 214 3.82 -15.19 12.20
CA LYS A 214 3.45 -16.43 11.51
C LYS A 214 2.59 -16.07 10.30
N LEU A 215 3.17 -16.15 9.13
CA LEU A 215 2.43 -16.01 7.88
C LEU A 215 1.18 -16.90 7.87
N GLY A 216 0.09 -16.36 7.37
CA GLY A 216 -1.17 -17.08 7.25
C GLY A 216 -1.94 -17.27 8.56
N LYS A 217 -1.55 -16.61 9.65
CA LYS A 217 -2.29 -16.59 10.92
C LYS A 217 -2.41 -15.18 11.46
N PRO A 218 -3.58 -14.80 12.01
CA PRO A 218 -3.70 -13.56 12.76
C PRO A 218 -2.72 -13.55 13.94
N SER A 219 -2.06 -12.43 14.16
CA SER A 219 -1.21 -12.21 15.33
C SER A 219 -1.13 -10.70 15.59
N ASP A 220 -0.69 -10.32 16.79
CA ASP A 220 -0.42 -8.92 17.14
C ASP A 220 0.88 -8.39 16.52
N ASP A 221 1.69 -9.27 15.91
CA ASP A 221 2.90 -8.92 15.20
C ASP A 221 2.67 -8.79 13.69
N GLY A 222 3.40 -7.89 13.04
CA GLY A 222 3.25 -7.60 11.62
C GLY A 222 4.28 -6.61 11.10
N ALA A 223 4.13 -6.21 9.86
CA ALA A 223 5.01 -5.21 9.27
C ALA A 223 4.59 -3.78 9.61
N PHE A 224 3.32 -3.53 9.89
CA PHE A 224 2.80 -2.19 10.20
C PHE A 224 3.20 -1.13 9.17
N PHE A 225 3.31 -1.52 7.92
CA PHE A 225 3.62 -0.60 6.82
C PHE A 225 2.44 0.33 6.56
N THR A 226 2.76 1.59 6.25
CA THR A 226 1.81 2.55 5.71
C THR A 226 2.16 2.86 4.27
N VAL A 227 1.24 2.57 3.35
CA VAL A 227 1.33 2.92 1.92
C VAL A 227 0.20 3.89 1.63
N GLU A 228 0.50 5.16 1.51
CA GLU A 228 -0.54 6.19 1.41
C GLU A 228 -0.19 7.32 0.44
N HIS A 229 -1.22 7.92 -0.15
CA HIS A 229 -1.08 9.08 -1.05
C HIS A 229 -0.07 8.85 -2.20
N ASN A 230 0.04 7.61 -2.71
CA ASN A 230 0.88 7.30 -3.86
C ASN A 230 0.06 7.25 -5.15
N LEU A 231 0.67 7.60 -6.26
CA LEU A 231 0.10 7.46 -7.60
C LEU A 231 0.79 6.32 -8.35
N PHE A 232 -0.01 5.37 -8.81
CA PHE A 232 0.39 4.28 -9.71
C PHE A 232 -0.27 4.54 -11.08
N ASP A 233 0.53 4.86 -12.07
CA ASP A 233 0.07 5.24 -13.40
C ASP A 233 0.77 4.41 -14.48
N HIS A 234 0.05 3.54 -15.17
CA HIS A 234 0.61 2.55 -16.07
C HIS A 234 1.72 1.70 -15.39
N ALA A 235 1.52 1.39 -14.13
CA ALA A 235 2.46 0.62 -13.30
C ALA A 235 2.05 -0.85 -13.27
N ASP A 236 2.33 -1.59 -14.35
CA ASP A 236 1.80 -2.93 -14.60
C ASP A 236 2.54 -4.06 -13.85
N GLY A 237 3.87 -3.97 -13.78
CA GLY A 237 4.69 -4.96 -13.10
C GLY A 237 4.45 -6.39 -13.59
N GLU A 238 3.96 -7.28 -12.73
CA GLU A 238 3.57 -8.65 -13.12
C GLU A 238 2.16 -8.76 -13.70
N GLY A 239 1.39 -7.67 -13.67
CA GLY A 239 0.03 -7.60 -14.20
C GLY A 239 -1.05 -8.26 -13.32
N VAL A 240 -0.70 -8.72 -12.13
CA VAL A 240 -1.62 -9.38 -11.18
C VAL A 240 -1.71 -8.62 -9.86
N GLU A 241 -0.59 -8.20 -9.32
CA GLU A 241 -0.50 -7.52 -8.01
C GLU A 241 0.30 -6.21 -8.13
N ILE A 242 -0.35 -5.08 -7.86
CA ILE A 242 0.32 -3.77 -7.77
C ILE A 242 0.96 -3.65 -6.38
N VAL A 243 0.16 -3.76 -5.32
CA VAL A 243 0.63 -3.87 -3.94
C VAL A 243 0.24 -5.24 -3.42
N SER A 244 1.21 -6.03 -2.97
CA SER A 244 1.01 -7.37 -2.43
C SER A 244 1.37 -7.41 -0.95
N LEU A 245 0.36 -7.50 -0.09
CA LEU A 245 0.55 -7.63 1.35
C LEU A 245 0.68 -9.12 1.73
N LYS A 246 1.81 -9.46 2.33
CA LYS A 246 2.13 -10.80 2.87
C LYS A 246 2.52 -10.69 4.35
N SER A 247 1.88 -9.77 5.06
CA SER A 247 2.12 -9.46 6.48
C SER A 247 0.90 -8.80 7.10
N ASN A 248 0.87 -8.76 8.43
CA ASN A 248 -0.25 -8.23 9.20
C ASN A 248 -0.10 -6.72 9.50
N HIS A 249 -1.22 -6.09 9.87
CA HIS A 249 -1.32 -4.73 10.40
C HIS A 249 -0.81 -3.62 9.47
N ASN A 250 -1.00 -3.77 8.16
CA ASN A 250 -0.62 -2.74 7.19
C ASN A 250 -1.81 -1.83 6.86
N PHE A 251 -1.48 -0.61 6.46
CA PHE A 251 -2.43 0.39 5.96
C PHE A 251 -2.12 0.72 4.50
N VAL A 252 -3.10 0.52 3.63
CA VAL A 252 -3.04 0.94 2.21
C VAL A 252 -4.18 1.92 2.00
N ARG A 253 -3.87 3.22 1.96
CA ARG A 253 -4.92 4.24 1.99
C ARG A 253 -4.62 5.46 1.14
N PHE A 254 -5.67 6.09 0.63
CA PHE A 254 -5.61 7.33 -0.15
C PHE A 254 -4.70 7.27 -1.38
N ASN A 255 -4.40 6.07 -1.86
CA ASN A 255 -3.62 5.89 -3.07
C ASN A 255 -4.51 6.02 -4.31
N THR A 256 -3.91 6.41 -5.41
CA THR A 256 -4.57 6.42 -6.72
C THR A 256 -3.87 5.46 -7.68
N VAL A 257 -4.64 4.60 -8.30
CA VAL A 257 -4.22 3.71 -9.39
C VAL A 257 -4.91 4.17 -10.65
N ARG A 258 -4.16 4.44 -11.70
CA ARG A 258 -4.68 4.82 -13.02
C ARG A 258 -4.17 3.86 -14.07
N ALA A 259 -5.06 3.30 -14.86
CA ALA A 259 -4.75 2.47 -16.01
C ALA A 259 -3.57 1.50 -15.80
N SER A 260 -3.45 0.90 -14.59
CA SER A 260 -2.40 -0.05 -14.23
C SER A 260 -2.96 -1.45 -14.15
N MET A 261 -2.25 -2.44 -14.72
CA MET A 261 -2.65 -3.84 -14.66
C MET A 261 -2.44 -4.41 -13.25
N GLY A 262 -3.37 -5.29 -12.85
CA GLY A 262 -3.32 -5.93 -11.53
C GLY A 262 -4.18 -5.23 -10.48
N ALA A 263 -4.08 -5.69 -9.24
CA ALA A 263 -4.92 -5.31 -8.12
C ALA A 263 -4.11 -4.86 -6.90
N PHE A 264 -4.74 -4.11 -5.99
CA PHE A 264 -4.29 -4.09 -4.61
C PHE A 264 -4.66 -5.44 -3.96
N THR A 265 -3.66 -6.17 -3.51
CA THR A 265 -3.83 -7.54 -3.04
C THR A 265 -3.43 -7.71 -1.59
N ASN A 266 -4.37 -8.23 -0.78
CA ASN A 266 -4.05 -8.85 0.50
C ASN A 266 -3.95 -10.35 0.28
N ARG A 267 -2.75 -10.90 0.33
CA ARG A 267 -2.53 -12.30 -0.04
C ARG A 267 -2.43 -13.26 1.15
N GLN A 268 -1.68 -12.88 2.17
CA GLN A 268 -1.38 -13.73 3.32
C GLN A 268 -1.41 -12.96 4.65
N GLY A 269 -1.80 -11.69 4.61
CA GLY A 269 -1.84 -10.83 5.78
C GLY A 269 -3.22 -10.81 6.45
N HIS A 270 -3.22 -10.49 7.74
CA HIS A 270 -4.40 -10.33 8.58
C HIS A 270 -4.37 -8.95 9.23
N ASN A 271 -5.52 -8.48 9.74
CA ASN A 271 -5.64 -7.18 10.41
C ASN A 271 -5.19 -5.99 9.52
N ASN A 272 -5.31 -6.10 8.22
CA ASN A 272 -4.92 -5.07 7.26
C ASN A 272 -6.09 -4.15 6.93
N THR A 273 -5.78 -2.89 6.66
CA THR A 273 -6.76 -1.84 6.33
C THR A 273 -6.53 -1.32 4.91
N PHE A 274 -7.60 -1.24 4.13
CA PHE A 274 -7.66 -0.59 2.82
C PHE A 274 -8.71 0.52 2.87
N GLU A 275 -8.28 1.77 2.83
CA GLU A 275 -9.15 2.92 3.04
C GLU A 275 -8.99 3.98 1.96
N GLY A 276 -10.10 4.46 1.41
CA GLY A 276 -10.10 5.67 0.58
C GLY A 276 -9.24 5.61 -0.68
N ASN A 277 -8.94 4.42 -1.19
CA ASN A 277 -8.16 4.29 -2.41
C ASN A 277 -9.02 4.50 -3.64
N PHE A 278 -8.45 5.11 -4.68
CA PHE A 278 -9.06 5.29 -5.99
C PHE A 278 -8.41 4.35 -6.99
N ILE A 279 -9.16 3.40 -7.53
CA ILE A 279 -8.70 2.47 -8.56
C ILE A 279 -9.49 2.75 -9.84
N LEU A 280 -8.87 3.50 -10.73
CA LEU A 280 -9.43 3.98 -11.98
C LEU A 280 -8.82 3.16 -13.13
N GLY A 281 -9.54 2.12 -13.57
CA GLY A 281 -9.05 1.20 -14.60
C GLY A 281 -9.01 1.83 -15.99
N GLU A 282 -9.79 2.89 -16.22
CA GLU A 282 -9.88 3.65 -17.48
C GLU A 282 -10.15 2.75 -18.70
N ASN A 283 -10.84 1.62 -18.47
CA ASN A 283 -11.14 0.56 -19.44
C ASN A 283 -9.87 -0.08 -20.07
N ARG A 284 -8.72 0.06 -19.46
CA ARG A 284 -7.49 -0.57 -19.95
C ARG A 284 -7.48 -2.06 -19.61
N ALA A 285 -7.15 -2.89 -20.59
CA ALA A 285 -7.10 -4.34 -20.42
C ALA A 285 -6.14 -4.78 -19.29
N GLY A 286 -6.55 -5.76 -18.50
CA GLY A 286 -5.78 -6.31 -17.38
C GLY A 286 -5.87 -5.50 -16.08
N THR A 287 -6.67 -4.42 -16.05
CA THR A 287 -6.91 -3.67 -14.82
C THR A 287 -7.89 -4.40 -13.92
N LEU A 288 -7.57 -4.51 -12.64
CA LEU A 288 -8.40 -5.08 -11.57
C LEU A 288 -8.55 -4.07 -10.44
N GLY A 289 -9.57 -4.28 -9.61
CA GLY A 289 -9.75 -3.48 -8.41
C GLY A 289 -8.92 -4.01 -7.23
N MET A 290 -9.55 -4.76 -6.35
CA MET A 290 -8.91 -5.32 -5.15
C MET A 290 -9.14 -6.82 -5.07
N ARG A 291 -8.14 -7.54 -4.57
CA ARG A 291 -8.21 -8.98 -4.32
C ARG A 291 -7.72 -9.28 -2.90
N VAL A 292 -8.60 -9.83 -2.07
CA VAL A 292 -8.28 -10.01 -0.66
C VAL A 292 -8.46 -11.46 -0.21
N ALA A 293 -7.49 -11.89 0.61
CA ALA A 293 -7.49 -13.13 1.37
C ALA A 293 -6.99 -12.84 2.78
N GLY A 294 -7.52 -13.47 3.82
CA GLY A 294 -7.11 -13.23 5.22
C GLY A 294 -8.26 -12.84 6.14
N GLU A 295 -7.93 -12.64 7.40
CA GLU A 295 -8.89 -12.38 8.46
C GLU A 295 -8.79 -10.97 9.01
N ASN A 296 -9.90 -10.49 9.62
CA ASN A 296 -9.97 -9.21 10.31
C ASN A 296 -9.57 -8.03 9.41
N LEU A 297 -9.91 -8.10 8.13
CA LEU A 297 -9.65 -7.03 7.18
C LEU A 297 -10.69 -5.92 7.34
N HIS A 298 -10.27 -4.68 7.16
CA HIS A 298 -11.17 -3.55 7.05
C HIS A 298 -10.97 -2.86 5.69
N VAL A 299 -11.95 -2.99 4.81
CA VAL A 299 -11.92 -2.48 3.44
C VAL A 299 -13.06 -1.48 3.27
N PHE A 300 -12.75 -0.20 3.27
CA PHE A 300 -13.80 0.82 3.33
C PHE A 300 -13.47 2.10 2.58
N ASN A 301 -14.51 2.78 2.15
CA ASN A 301 -14.45 4.06 1.44
C ASN A 301 -13.59 4.02 0.16
N ASN A 302 -13.35 2.84 -0.43
CA ASN A 302 -12.58 2.74 -1.66
C ASN A 302 -13.50 2.99 -2.87
N TYR A 303 -12.94 3.60 -3.89
CA TYR A 303 -13.60 3.86 -5.17
C TYR A 303 -12.92 3.07 -6.28
N ILE A 304 -13.66 2.18 -6.93
CA ILE A 304 -13.20 1.31 -8.02
C ILE A 304 -14.07 1.57 -9.24
N SER A 305 -13.49 1.96 -10.37
CA SER A 305 -14.25 2.21 -11.59
C SER A 305 -13.53 1.83 -12.87
N ASN A 306 -14.32 1.41 -13.86
CA ASN A 306 -13.88 1.17 -15.23
C ASN A 306 -12.65 0.22 -15.30
N VAL A 307 -12.56 -0.73 -14.37
CA VAL A 307 -11.59 -1.83 -14.47
C VAL A 307 -12.06 -2.83 -15.50
N SER A 308 -11.14 -3.37 -16.29
CA SER A 308 -11.49 -4.32 -17.38
C SER A 308 -11.86 -5.71 -16.89
N ASP A 309 -11.52 -6.03 -15.65
CA ASP A 309 -11.82 -7.30 -14.99
C ASP A 309 -12.68 -7.02 -13.74
N ASN A 310 -12.48 -7.72 -12.63
CA ASN A 310 -13.33 -7.67 -11.45
C ASN A 310 -13.00 -6.47 -10.53
N GLY A 311 -14.01 -6.02 -9.78
CA GLY A 311 -13.90 -4.92 -8.83
C GLY A 311 -13.27 -5.34 -7.50
N LEU A 312 -14.02 -6.00 -6.62
CA LEU A 312 -13.56 -6.45 -5.30
C LEU A 312 -13.78 -7.96 -5.16
N LEU A 313 -12.69 -8.70 -5.04
CA LEU A 313 -12.67 -10.16 -4.93
C LEU A 313 -12.32 -10.60 -3.52
N LEU A 314 -13.25 -11.29 -2.85
CA LEU A 314 -12.99 -12.02 -1.62
C LEU A 314 -12.63 -13.46 -2.00
N MET A 315 -11.36 -13.81 -1.84
CA MET A 315 -10.83 -15.11 -2.27
C MET A 315 -11.40 -16.26 -1.44
N ALA A 316 -11.59 -17.40 -2.06
CA ALA A 316 -11.65 -18.65 -1.32
C ALA A 316 -10.27 -18.92 -0.69
N GLY A 317 -10.26 -19.51 0.49
CA GLY A 317 -9.04 -19.91 1.18
C GLY A 317 -8.55 -21.28 0.78
N GLU A 318 -7.24 -21.50 0.90
CA GLU A 318 -6.62 -22.79 0.70
C GLU A 318 -6.79 -23.68 1.95
N TYR A 319 -7.30 -24.90 1.75
CA TYR A 319 -7.39 -25.91 2.79
C TYR A 319 -6.05 -26.64 2.95
N MET A 320 -5.56 -26.76 4.16
CA MET A 320 -4.20 -27.23 4.47
C MET A 320 -4.14 -28.63 5.11
N ASP A 321 -5.27 -29.32 5.31
CA ASP A 321 -5.26 -30.63 5.94
C ASP A 321 -4.72 -31.71 5.01
N LYS A 322 -3.75 -32.50 5.50
CA LYS A 322 -3.14 -33.60 4.76
C LYS A 322 -4.14 -34.70 4.39
N ALA A 323 -5.17 -34.93 5.20
CA ALA A 323 -6.14 -35.99 4.95
C ALA A 323 -6.94 -35.77 3.66
N LEU A 324 -7.12 -34.51 3.24
CA LEU A 324 -7.79 -34.16 1.98
C LEU A 324 -6.80 -33.89 0.84
N THR A 325 -5.52 -33.76 1.13
CA THR A 325 -4.47 -33.47 0.16
C THR A 325 -3.68 -34.70 -0.26
N ASP A 326 -4.06 -35.92 0.17
CA ASP A 326 -3.46 -37.16 -0.33
C ASP A 326 -3.68 -37.27 -1.84
N GLY A 327 -2.62 -36.94 -2.59
CA GLY A 327 -2.63 -36.80 -4.04
C GLY A 327 -2.25 -35.37 -4.52
N PHE A 328 -2.32 -34.36 -3.66
CA PHE A 328 -1.81 -33.03 -3.94
C PHE A 328 -0.34 -32.91 -3.56
N LYS A 329 0.52 -32.68 -4.53
CA LYS A 329 1.92 -32.33 -4.24
C LYS A 329 1.93 -30.93 -3.58
N PRO A 330 2.65 -30.75 -2.46
CA PRO A 330 2.85 -29.43 -1.88
C PRO A 330 3.41 -28.49 -2.94
N GLY A 331 2.78 -27.34 -3.10
CA GLY A 331 3.24 -26.39 -4.08
C GLY A 331 4.63 -25.83 -3.78
N HIS A 332 5.33 -25.45 -4.82
CA HIS A 332 6.71 -24.99 -4.73
C HIS A 332 6.96 -23.91 -3.66
N GLY A 333 7.82 -24.23 -2.73
CA GLY A 333 8.64 -23.29 -1.96
C GLY A 333 8.02 -22.67 -0.71
N ASN A 334 6.76 -22.26 -0.69
CA ASN A 334 6.23 -21.50 0.46
C ASN A 334 5.63 -22.37 1.57
N LYS A 335 5.11 -23.55 1.25
CA LYS A 335 4.53 -24.48 2.24
C LYS A 335 5.57 -25.15 3.12
N GLU A 336 6.69 -25.53 2.52
CA GLU A 336 7.77 -26.20 3.24
C GLU A 336 8.57 -25.25 4.13
N THR A 337 8.73 -24.02 3.68
CA THR A 337 9.51 -22.99 4.43
C THR A 337 8.69 -22.21 5.44
N LEU A 338 7.39 -21.98 5.21
CA LEU A 338 6.61 -21.05 6.02
C LEU A 338 5.36 -21.69 6.66
N GLY A 339 4.96 -22.90 6.26
CA GLY A 339 3.79 -23.61 6.81
C GLY A 339 2.46 -22.84 6.68
N ALA A 340 2.35 -21.95 5.71
CA ALA A 340 1.21 -21.06 5.54
C ALA A 340 0.48 -21.33 4.22
N PRO A 341 -0.86 -21.12 4.16
CA PRO A 341 -1.61 -21.19 2.92
C PRO A 341 -1.14 -20.07 1.97
N ARG A 342 -1.23 -20.31 0.67
CA ARG A 342 -0.95 -19.29 -0.35
C ARG A 342 -2.01 -18.21 -0.36
N TYR A 343 -3.25 -18.60 -0.05
CA TYR A 343 -4.40 -17.70 0.16
C TYR A 343 -5.11 -18.10 1.44
N CYS A 344 -5.17 -17.18 2.38
CA CYS A 344 -5.88 -17.39 3.63
C CYS A 344 -7.38 -17.20 3.40
N GLN A 345 -8.23 -17.92 4.15
CA GLN A 345 -9.67 -17.72 4.10
C GLN A 345 -10.03 -16.29 4.50
N VAL A 346 -10.95 -15.68 3.77
CA VAL A 346 -11.51 -14.37 4.16
C VAL A 346 -12.57 -14.58 5.23
N ARG A 347 -12.30 -14.11 6.44
CA ARG A 347 -13.27 -14.23 7.53
C ARG A 347 -13.18 -13.08 8.55
N ASN A 348 -14.25 -12.89 9.30
CA ASN A 348 -14.35 -11.88 10.36
C ASN A 348 -13.96 -10.46 9.92
N SER A 349 -14.19 -10.15 8.65
CA SER A 349 -13.75 -8.92 7.99
C SER A 349 -14.93 -7.98 7.69
N VAL A 350 -14.64 -6.71 7.54
CA VAL A 350 -15.65 -5.68 7.25
C VAL A 350 -15.35 -5.03 5.91
N PHE A 351 -16.34 -5.04 5.03
CA PHE A 351 -16.32 -4.43 3.70
C PHE A 351 -17.43 -3.39 3.64
N GLU A 352 -17.10 -2.11 3.78
CA GLU A 352 -18.12 -1.10 3.95
C GLU A 352 -17.88 0.18 3.15
N ASN A 353 -18.97 0.81 2.74
CA ASN A 353 -18.94 2.11 2.06
C ASN A 353 -18.01 2.15 0.83
N ASN A 354 -17.79 1.03 0.16
CA ASN A 354 -17.04 1.01 -1.09
C ASN A 354 -17.96 1.33 -2.27
N THR A 355 -17.45 2.03 -3.26
CA THR A 355 -18.12 2.29 -4.54
C THR A 355 -17.43 1.49 -5.64
N ILE A 356 -18.19 0.66 -6.36
CA ILE A 356 -17.68 -0.17 -7.45
C ILE A 356 -18.58 0.06 -8.66
N ILE A 357 -18.01 0.57 -9.76
CA ILE A 357 -18.77 0.98 -10.94
C ILE A 357 -18.09 0.50 -12.21
N HIS A 358 -18.90 -0.07 -13.13
CA HIS A 358 -18.47 -0.45 -14.48
C HIS A 358 -17.25 -1.40 -14.48
N SER A 359 -17.23 -2.40 -13.61
CA SER A 359 -16.25 -3.49 -13.75
C SER A 359 -16.59 -4.32 -14.98
N GLY A 360 -15.59 -4.69 -15.78
CA GLY A 360 -15.76 -5.54 -16.96
C GLY A 360 -16.12 -6.99 -16.63
N GLY A 361 -15.85 -7.43 -15.41
CA GLY A 361 -16.31 -8.68 -14.82
C GLY A 361 -17.34 -8.45 -13.72
N LYS A 362 -17.09 -9.00 -12.54
CA LYS A 362 -17.94 -8.90 -11.36
C LYS A 362 -17.61 -7.65 -10.55
N GLY A 363 -18.60 -7.04 -9.94
CA GLY A 363 -18.40 -5.93 -9.02
C GLY A 363 -17.81 -6.41 -7.69
N LEU A 364 -18.57 -7.14 -6.91
CA LEU A 364 -18.17 -7.79 -5.67
C LEU A 364 -18.36 -9.29 -5.78
N GLN A 365 -17.32 -10.08 -5.56
CA GLN A 365 -17.43 -11.54 -5.53
C GLN A 365 -16.99 -12.09 -4.17
N LEU A 366 -17.79 -13.00 -3.61
CA LEU A 366 -17.44 -13.83 -2.45
C LEU A 366 -17.14 -15.25 -2.93
N GLY A 367 -15.91 -15.70 -2.72
CA GLY A 367 -15.47 -17.03 -3.11
C GLY A 367 -14.74 -17.10 -4.44
N ASP A 368 -14.02 -16.01 -4.83
CA ASP A 368 -13.18 -16.08 -6.03
C ASP A 368 -12.17 -17.22 -5.92
N ALA A 369 -11.91 -17.87 -7.06
CA ALA A 369 -11.07 -19.05 -7.18
C ALA A 369 -11.56 -20.30 -6.45
N TYR A 370 -12.82 -20.33 -5.94
CA TYR A 370 -13.39 -21.54 -5.36
C TYR A 370 -13.32 -22.68 -6.37
N ARG A 371 -12.70 -23.79 -5.95
CA ARG A 371 -12.44 -24.99 -6.77
C ARG A 371 -11.65 -24.77 -8.06
N LYS A 372 -10.98 -23.64 -8.25
CA LYS A 372 -9.96 -23.56 -9.28
C LYS A 372 -8.85 -24.56 -8.96
N HIS A 373 -8.74 -25.54 -9.82
CA HIS A 373 -7.68 -26.51 -9.76
C HIS A 373 -6.37 -25.90 -10.25
N TRP A 374 -5.64 -25.33 -9.35
CA TRP A 374 -4.20 -25.35 -9.51
C TRP A 374 -3.75 -26.73 -8.99
N PRO A 375 -2.91 -27.48 -9.75
CA PRO A 375 -2.57 -28.86 -9.38
C PRO A 375 -2.03 -29.06 -7.96
N GLU A 376 -1.87 -27.98 -7.21
CA GLU A 376 -1.16 -27.92 -5.93
C GLU A 376 -1.91 -27.13 -4.84
N MET A 377 -3.11 -26.63 -5.10
CA MET A 377 -3.90 -25.86 -4.11
C MET A 377 -5.35 -26.27 -4.12
N GLN A 378 -5.88 -26.55 -2.94
CA GLN A 378 -7.30 -26.83 -2.76
C GLN A 378 -8.01 -25.61 -2.21
N MET A 379 -8.55 -24.79 -3.11
CA MET A 379 -9.26 -23.55 -2.81
C MET A 379 -10.73 -23.85 -2.47
N CYS A 380 -11.00 -24.31 -1.25
CA CYS A 380 -12.35 -24.73 -0.87
C CYS A 380 -12.90 -24.07 0.39
N LEU A 381 -12.16 -23.13 1.03
CA LEU A 381 -12.64 -22.40 2.18
C LEU A 381 -13.34 -21.11 1.70
N LEU A 382 -14.67 -21.14 1.60
CA LEU A 382 -15.45 -19.94 1.23
C LEU A 382 -15.33 -18.84 2.28
N PRO A 383 -15.45 -17.56 1.88
CA PRO A 383 -15.52 -16.44 2.82
C PRO A 383 -16.64 -16.63 3.84
N GLU A 384 -16.35 -16.42 5.14
CA GLU A 384 -17.32 -16.62 6.23
C GLU A 384 -17.28 -15.54 7.31
N GLY A 385 -18.42 -15.32 7.96
CA GLY A 385 -18.54 -14.41 9.13
C GLY A 385 -18.20 -12.96 8.83
N ASN A 386 -18.20 -12.57 7.56
CA ASN A 386 -17.89 -11.21 7.15
C ASN A 386 -19.12 -10.30 7.19
N THR A 387 -18.89 -9.00 7.40
CA THR A 387 -19.92 -7.96 7.28
C THR A 387 -19.68 -7.15 6.01
N ILE A 388 -20.67 -7.18 5.11
CA ILE A 388 -20.70 -6.44 3.85
C ILE A 388 -21.80 -5.38 3.96
N LYS A 389 -21.45 -4.10 4.14
CA LYS A 389 -22.47 -3.09 4.43
C LYS A 389 -22.26 -1.78 3.66
N ASN A 390 -23.37 -1.15 3.33
CA ASN A 390 -23.43 0.18 2.74
C ASN A 390 -22.55 0.36 1.48
N ASN A 391 -22.26 -0.71 0.73
CA ASN A 391 -21.52 -0.61 -0.51
C ASN A 391 -22.46 -0.19 -1.65
N LEU A 392 -21.95 0.59 -2.59
CA LEU A 392 -22.60 0.95 -3.84
C LEU A 392 -21.96 0.20 -5.00
N ILE A 393 -22.72 -0.65 -5.69
CA ILE A 393 -22.20 -1.47 -6.79
C ILE A 393 -23.09 -1.28 -8.01
N MET A 394 -22.51 -0.86 -9.14
CA MET A 394 -23.28 -0.42 -10.29
C MET A 394 -22.72 -0.91 -11.63
N ASN A 395 -23.62 -1.37 -12.50
CA ASN A 395 -23.38 -1.59 -13.91
C ASN A 395 -22.13 -2.44 -14.22
N CYS A 396 -21.88 -3.47 -13.43
CA CYS A 396 -20.80 -4.41 -13.70
C CYS A 396 -21.25 -5.43 -14.76
N ALA A 397 -20.35 -5.81 -15.67
CA ALA A 397 -20.74 -6.51 -16.89
C ALA A 397 -21.22 -7.95 -16.67
N GLU A 398 -20.61 -8.70 -15.72
CA GLU A 398 -21.03 -10.07 -15.42
C GLU A 398 -22.09 -10.12 -14.31
N SER A 399 -21.86 -9.39 -13.22
CA SER A 399 -22.77 -9.24 -12.08
C SER A 399 -22.30 -8.12 -11.16
N ASN A 400 -23.24 -7.46 -10.48
CA ASN A 400 -22.87 -6.51 -9.43
C ASN A 400 -22.36 -7.22 -8.18
N ILE A 401 -23.07 -8.26 -7.75
CA ILE A 401 -22.66 -9.13 -6.64
C ILE A 401 -22.73 -10.58 -7.09
N ASP A 402 -21.72 -11.37 -6.75
CA ASP A 402 -21.68 -12.81 -7.00
C ASP A 402 -21.23 -13.52 -5.71
N VAL A 403 -22.12 -14.31 -5.13
CA VAL A 403 -21.81 -15.16 -3.97
C VAL A 403 -21.76 -16.60 -4.43
N VAL A 404 -20.56 -17.17 -4.40
CA VAL A 404 -20.35 -18.55 -4.81
C VAL A 404 -21.06 -19.48 -3.80
N PRO A 405 -21.97 -20.36 -4.26
CA PRO A 405 -22.66 -21.26 -3.37
C PRO A 405 -21.73 -22.37 -2.87
N VAL A 406 -22.04 -22.89 -1.68
CA VAL A 406 -21.40 -24.13 -1.21
C VAL A 406 -21.89 -25.27 -2.07
N ASP A 407 -20.98 -25.95 -2.73
CA ASP A 407 -21.34 -27.15 -3.49
C ASP A 407 -21.66 -28.33 -2.58
N ALA A 408 -22.54 -29.18 -3.05
CA ALA A 408 -22.86 -30.47 -2.42
C ALA A 408 -21.79 -31.57 -2.72
N ASP A 409 -20.51 -31.17 -2.86
CA ASP A 409 -19.43 -32.15 -3.09
C ASP A 409 -19.19 -32.99 -1.83
N PRO A 410 -19.34 -34.30 -1.91
CA PRO A 410 -19.06 -35.20 -0.79
C PRO A 410 -17.67 -35.03 -0.18
N ALA A 411 -16.66 -34.66 -0.97
CA ALA A 411 -15.29 -34.46 -0.50
C ALA A 411 -15.12 -33.21 0.39
N THR A 412 -16.04 -32.25 0.31
CA THR A 412 -16.02 -30.99 1.09
C THR A 412 -17.30 -30.80 1.93
N SER A 413 -18.21 -31.78 1.91
CA SER A 413 -19.52 -31.70 2.61
C SER A 413 -19.42 -31.54 4.14
N PHE A 414 -18.28 -31.87 4.73
CA PHE A 414 -18.00 -31.64 6.15
C PHE A 414 -17.62 -30.18 6.47
N LEU A 415 -17.32 -29.35 5.47
CA LEU A 415 -17.03 -27.94 5.68
C LEU A 415 -18.34 -27.17 5.91
N GLN A 416 -18.41 -26.50 7.02
CA GLN A 416 -19.51 -25.59 7.35
C GLN A 416 -18.94 -24.18 7.48
N PHE A 417 -19.67 -23.21 6.94
CA PHE A 417 -19.24 -21.81 6.94
C PHE A 417 -20.25 -20.95 7.71
N ALA A 418 -19.74 -20.08 8.55
CA ALA A 418 -20.55 -19.06 9.19
C ALA A 418 -21.12 -18.10 8.13
N PRO A 419 -22.40 -17.69 8.22
CA PRO A 419 -23.01 -16.83 7.22
C PRO A 419 -22.33 -15.46 7.17
N ASN A 420 -22.19 -14.92 5.96
CA ASN A 420 -21.82 -13.53 5.75
C ASN A 420 -23.06 -12.64 5.93
N LYS A 421 -22.90 -11.48 6.55
CA LYS A 421 -23.95 -10.52 6.83
C LYS A 421 -23.93 -9.40 5.79
N PHE A 422 -25.07 -9.15 5.15
CA PHE A 422 -25.25 -8.03 4.22
C PHE A 422 -26.18 -6.99 4.85
N GLU A 423 -25.80 -5.72 4.82
CA GLU A 423 -26.57 -4.61 5.41
C GLU A 423 -26.50 -3.37 4.52
N GLY A 424 -27.65 -2.85 4.12
CA GLY A 424 -27.75 -1.56 3.45
C GLY A 424 -26.97 -1.39 2.14
N ASN A 425 -26.52 -2.50 1.51
CA ASN A 425 -25.84 -2.43 0.23
C ASN A 425 -26.83 -2.04 -0.87
N VAL A 426 -26.41 -1.18 -1.77
CA VAL A 426 -27.22 -0.73 -2.92
C VAL A 426 -26.61 -1.23 -4.21
N VAL A 427 -27.41 -1.85 -5.06
CA VAL A 427 -27.04 -2.26 -6.41
C VAL A 427 -27.95 -1.59 -7.44
N SER A 428 -27.34 -1.09 -8.52
CA SER A 428 -28.04 -0.42 -9.62
C SER A 428 -27.55 -0.93 -10.97
N GLY A 429 -28.46 -1.36 -11.80
CA GLY A 429 -28.12 -1.98 -13.09
C GLY A 429 -27.23 -3.20 -12.96
N GLY A 430 -27.55 -4.31 -13.58
CA GLY A 430 -26.81 -5.57 -13.47
C GLY A 430 -27.37 -6.55 -12.45
N GLU A 431 -26.80 -7.74 -12.43
CA GLU A 431 -27.33 -8.88 -11.70
C GLU A 431 -26.74 -9.01 -10.27
N VAL A 432 -27.51 -9.72 -9.42
CA VAL A 432 -27.02 -10.25 -8.14
C VAL A 432 -27.18 -11.76 -8.22
N LYS A 433 -26.08 -12.50 -8.12
CA LYS A 433 -26.02 -13.97 -8.21
C LYS A 433 -25.72 -14.58 -6.84
N GLY A 434 -26.38 -15.70 -6.52
CA GLY A 434 -26.14 -16.45 -5.27
C GLY A 434 -26.61 -15.76 -3.99
N ALA A 435 -27.07 -14.52 -4.08
CA ALA A 435 -27.56 -13.72 -2.94
C ALA A 435 -28.92 -13.07 -3.21
N ASP A 436 -29.70 -13.58 -4.14
CA ASP A 436 -30.98 -12.99 -4.56
C ASP A 436 -32.03 -12.89 -3.45
N LYS A 437 -31.93 -13.78 -2.45
CA LYS A 437 -32.81 -13.84 -1.28
C LYS A 437 -32.18 -13.32 0.01
N VAL A 438 -30.95 -12.78 -0.08
CA VAL A 438 -30.23 -12.28 1.12
C VAL A 438 -30.79 -10.90 1.48
N SER A 439 -31.21 -10.73 2.71
CA SER A 439 -31.59 -9.42 3.25
C SER A 439 -30.36 -8.49 3.28
N GLY A 440 -30.58 -7.18 3.10
CA GLY A 440 -29.51 -6.18 3.17
C GLY A 440 -28.87 -5.81 1.84
N ILE A 441 -29.44 -6.30 0.72
CA ILE A 441 -29.11 -5.87 -0.65
C ILE A 441 -30.34 -5.21 -1.25
N LEU A 442 -30.26 -3.91 -1.53
CA LEU A 442 -31.33 -3.13 -2.11
C LEU A 442 -31.07 -2.90 -3.62
N LYS A 443 -31.89 -3.55 -4.46
CA LYS A 443 -31.87 -3.35 -5.90
C LYS A 443 -32.73 -2.13 -6.25
N LYS A 444 -32.11 -1.06 -6.71
CA LYS A 444 -32.81 0.17 -7.13
C LYS A 444 -32.00 0.97 -8.16
N GLU A 445 -32.68 1.80 -8.94
CA GLU A 445 -32.01 2.76 -9.79
C GLU A 445 -31.34 3.85 -8.95
N VAL A 446 -30.06 4.11 -9.23
CA VAL A 446 -29.27 5.17 -8.58
C VAL A 446 -28.89 6.20 -9.62
N LYS A 447 -29.17 7.47 -9.33
CA LYS A 447 -28.91 8.60 -10.25
C LYS A 447 -27.69 9.41 -9.78
N GLY A 448 -26.82 9.70 -10.71
CA GLY A 448 -25.63 10.50 -10.52
C GLY A 448 -25.01 10.95 -11.83
N SER A 449 -23.82 11.53 -11.76
CA SER A 449 -23.04 11.89 -12.93
C SER A 449 -21.56 11.87 -12.60
N PHE A 450 -20.73 11.60 -13.59
CA PHE A 450 -19.29 11.71 -13.43
C PHE A 450 -18.87 13.18 -13.28
N ASP A 451 -17.99 13.44 -12.33
CA ASP A 451 -17.32 14.73 -12.20
C ASP A 451 -16.11 14.83 -13.14
N LYS A 452 -15.40 15.97 -13.07
CA LYS A 452 -14.19 16.20 -13.87
C LYS A 452 -13.01 15.26 -13.56
N ASN A 453 -13.02 14.59 -12.40
CA ASN A 453 -11.99 13.64 -11.99
C ASN A 453 -12.34 12.19 -12.34
N GLY A 454 -13.51 11.97 -12.98
CA GLY A 454 -14.00 10.64 -13.32
C GLY A 454 -14.69 9.92 -12.17
N LEU A 455 -15.09 10.62 -11.12
CA LEU A 455 -15.83 10.08 -9.99
C LEU A 455 -17.34 10.21 -10.21
N TYR A 456 -18.08 9.14 -9.99
CA TYR A 456 -19.53 9.14 -10.06
C TYR A 456 -20.13 9.70 -8.77
N ILE A 457 -20.68 10.90 -8.88
CA ILE A 457 -21.27 11.62 -7.74
C ILE A 457 -22.79 11.42 -7.75
N LEU A 458 -23.32 10.95 -6.62
CA LEU A 458 -24.75 10.73 -6.47
C LEU A 458 -25.52 12.05 -6.41
N LYS A 459 -26.69 12.10 -7.08
CA LYS A 459 -27.57 13.29 -7.05
C LYS A 459 -28.34 13.42 -5.74
N ASP A 460 -28.71 12.31 -5.11
CA ASP A 460 -29.39 12.30 -3.84
C ASP A 460 -28.38 12.45 -2.69
N ALA A 461 -28.34 13.63 -2.09
CA ALA A 461 -27.43 13.94 -0.99
C ALA A 461 -27.65 13.08 0.26
N LYS A 462 -28.87 12.57 0.51
CA LYS A 462 -29.15 11.67 1.63
C LYS A 462 -28.59 10.29 1.32
N GLU A 463 -28.75 9.81 0.12
CA GLU A 463 -28.18 8.55 -0.35
C GLU A 463 -26.66 8.58 -0.33
N ALA A 464 -26.05 9.67 -0.81
CA ALA A 464 -24.60 9.88 -0.84
C ALA A 464 -23.96 9.78 0.56
N LYS A 465 -24.72 10.10 1.62
CA LYS A 465 -24.27 9.99 3.02
C LYS A 465 -24.34 8.57 3.59
N THR A 466 -25.03 7.66 2.94
CA THR A 466 -25.37 6.37 3.54
C THR A 466 -24.76 5.19 2.78
N VAL A 467 -24.40 5.35 1.50
CA VAL A 467 -23.86 4.26 0.68
C VAL A 467 -22.68 4.69 -0.17
N GLY A 468 -21.76 3.75 -0.36
CA GLY A 468 -20.55 3.97 -1.13
C GLY A 468 -19.62 4.99 -0.48
N ALA A 469 -18.55 5.34 -1.19
CA ALA A 469 -17.53 6.27 -0.73
C ALA A 469 -17.89 7.75 -0.94
N ASN A 470 -19.08 8.07 -1.42
CA ASN A 470 -19.46 9.40 -1.91
C ASN A 470 -19.30 10.52 -0.86
N GLU A 471 -19.80 10.32 0.36
CA GLU A 471 -19.67 11.35 1.40
C GLU A 471 -18.20 11.57 1.75
N TYR A 472 -17.45 10.49 1.86
CA TYR A 472 -16.02 10.54 2.17
C TYR A 472 -15.24 11.31 1.09
N MET A 473 -15.46 10.99 -0.20
CA MET A 473 -14.81 11.65 -1.33
C MET A 473 -15.14 13.14 -1.45
N THR A 474 -16.34 13.56 -1.01
CA THR A 474 -16.79 14.94 -1.15
C THR A 474 -16.47 15.83 0.06
N ASN A 475 -16.25 15.22 1.23
CA ASN A 475 -16.11 15.97 2.50
C ASN A 475 -14.67 16.05 3.03
N THR A 476 -13.72 15.34 2.45
CA THR A 476 -12.32 15.37 2.88
C THR A 476 -11.43 15.94 1.79
N ALA A 477 -10.75 17.05 2.08
CA ALA A 477 -9.80 17.66 1.16
C ALA A 477 -8.61 16.73 0.83
N GLU A 478 -8.35 15.77 1.71
CA GLU A 478 -7.27 14.78 1.56
C GLU A 478 -7.67 13.55 0.74
N CYS A 479 -8.97 13.33 0.52
CA CYS A 479 -9.49 12.18 -0.20
C CYS A 479 -9.99 12.55 -1.60
N HIS A 480 -9.10 12.51 -2.56
CA HIS A 480 -9.38 12.72 -3.99
C HIS A 480 -8.40 11.92 -4.86
N PRO A 481 -8.72 11.63 -6.12
CA PRO A 481 -7.77 11.01 -7.03
C PRO A 481 -6.57 11.90 -7.27
N LEU A 482 -5.40 11.42 -6.88
CA LEU A 482 -4.15 12.15 -7.01
C LEU A 482 -3.80 12.44 -8.47
N GLN A 483 -3.21 13.61 -8.69
CA GLN A 483 -2.70 14.03 -9.98
C GLN A 483 -1.15 14.01 -9.97
N PRO A 484 -0.50 13.93 -11.14
CA PRO A 484 0.97 13.89 -11.22
C PRO A 484 1.70 15.04 -10.53
N ASN A 485 1.08 16.23 -10.46
CA ASN A 485 1.65 17.39 -9.80
C ASN A 485 1.51 17.40 -8.26
N GLU A 486 0.79 16.43 -7.69
CA GLU A 486 0.60 16.31 -6.24
C GLU A 486 1.60 15.34 -5.61
N VAL A 487 2.21 14.48 -6.41
CA VAL A 487 3.11 13.40 -5.99
C VAL A 487 4.48 13.53 -6.67
N GLY A 488 5.42 12.68 -6.26
CA GLY A 488 6.77 12.70 -6.80
C GLY A 488 7.59 13.92 -6.37
N PRO A 489 8.81 14.05 -6.88
CA PRO A 489 9.74 15.10 -6.48
C PRO A 489 9.25 16.51 -6.81
N SER A 490 9.52 17.46 -5.92
CA SER A 490 9.14 18.86 -6.10
C SER A 490 9.74 19.52 -7.34
N TRP A 491 10.92 19.06 -7.78
CA TRP A 491 11.61 19.56 -8.99
C TRP A 491 11.04 19.03 -10.30
N MET A 492 10.06 18.14 -10.25
CA MET A 492 9.32 17.64 -11.42
C MET A 492 7.96 18.34 -11.63
N LYS A 493 7.59 19.27 -10.76
CA LYS A 493 6.30 19.97 -10.75
C LYS A 493 6.34 21.25 -11.53
#